data_5b1f59229d05717a7334c3c221966113
#
_entry.id   5b1f59229d05717a7334c3c221966113
#
_cell.length_a   1.000
_cell.length_b   1.000
_cell.length_c   1.000
_cell.angle_alpha   90.00
_cell.angle_beta   90.00
_cell.angle_gamma   90.00
#
_symmetry.space_group_name_H-M   'P 1'
#
loop_
_entity.id
_entity.type
_entity.pdbx_description
1 polymer ?
#
loop_
_entity_poly.entity_id
_entity_poly.type
_entity_poly.pdbx_seq_one_letter_code
_entity_poly.pdbx_strand_id
1 'polypeptide(L)'
;MVITFGVVAVLVLCMYGFWRSQRTNSLAMASSLLSQEEEELQALFSQRFQVAGELATRSGDRALQSILSAPRTSEEAVGAAYARSDQRIAQLQRELAKNGRLEEVQDLFVRLSAIEDEIVARYAPYQSRREGYQRSLTPRDIKRGARQ
;
A
#
# COMPACT_ATOMS: atom_id res chain seq x y z
N MET A 1 -14.85 -10.44 -56.33
CA MET A 1 -13.77 -10.85 -55.40
C MET A 1 -13.09 -9.69 -54.65
N VAL A 2 -12.83 -8.54 -55.28
CA VAL A 2 -12.12 -7.39 -54.64
C VAL A 2 -12.93 -6.75 -53.49
N ILE A 3 -14.24 -6.70 -53.60
CA ILE A 3 -15.13 -6.04 -52.61
C ILE A 3 -15.16 -6.82 -51.24
N THR A 4 -15.08 -8.14 -51.27
CA THR A 4 -15.07 -8.99 -50.08
C THR A 4 -13.77 -8.84 -49.27
N PHE A 5 -12.62 -8.66 -49.90
CA PHE A 5 -11.35 -8.42 -49.22
C PHE A 5 -11.32 -7.06 -48.49
N GLY A 6 -11.95 -6.01 -49.08
CA GLY A 6 -12.00 -4.70 -48.46
C GLY A 6 -12.85 -4.68 -47.17
N VAL A 7 -13.99 -5.37 -47.19
CA VAL A 7 -14.89 -5.45 -45.99
C VAL A 7 -14.22 -6.24 -44.86
N VAL A 8 -13.55 -7.34 -45.16
CA VAL A 8 -12.82 -8.15 -44.15
C VAL A 8 -11.68 -7.33 -43.52
N ALA A 9 -10.91 -6.60 -44.34
CA ALA A 9 -9.82 -5.77 -43.82
C ALA A 9 -10.32 -4.66 -42.89
N VAL A 10 -11.42 -4.01 -43.22
CA VAL A 10 -12.05 -2.98 -42.35
C VAL A 10 -12.55 -3.59 -41.05
N LEU A 11 -13.19 -4.75 -41.06
CA LEU A 11 -13.66 -5.43 -39.84
C LEU A 11 -12.49 -5.81 -38.92
N VAL A 12 -11.38 -6.33 -39.49
CA VAL A 12 -10.18 -6.66 -38.70
C VAL A 12 -9.55 -5.43 -38.07
N LEU A 13 -9.47 -4.31 -38.80
CA LEU A 13 -8.98 -3.03 -38.26
C LEU A 13 -9.89 -2.47 -37.17
N CYS A 14 -11.21 -2.55 -37.33
CA CYS A 14 -12.16 -2.14 -36.30
C CYS A 14 -12.06 -3.01 -35.05
N MET A 15 -11.99 -4.33 -35.20
CA MET A 15 -11.78 -5.25 -34.07
C MET A 15 -10.47 -5.00 -33.35
N TYR A 16 -9.38 -4.78 -34.10
CA TYR A 16 -8.08 -4.46 -33.52
C TYR A 16 -8.09 -3.11 -32.77
N GLY A 17 -8.70 -2.08 -33.36
CA GLY A 17 -8.89 -0.77 -32.73
C GLY A 17 -9.72 -0.85 -31.46
N PHE A 18 -10.83 -1.59 -31.49
CA PHE A 18 -11.69 -1.82 -30.34
C PHE A 18 -10.98 -2.61 -29.22
N TRP A 19 -10.30 -3.69 -29.56
CA TRP A 19 -9.51 -4.49 -28.61
C TRP A 19 -8.37 -3.67 -27.97
N ARG A 20 -7.69 -2.85 -28.77
CA ARG A 20 -6.64 -1.94 -28.28
C ARG A 20 -7.21 -0.87 -27.34
N SER A 21 -8.37 -0.29 -27.67
CA SER A 21 -9.04 0.70 -26.84
C SER A 21 -9.49 0.09 -25.50
N GLN A 22 -10.09 -1.09 -25.49
CA GLN A 22 -10.48 -1.80 -24.28
C GLN A 22 -9.26 -2.11 -23.39
N ARG A 23 -8.15 -2.54 -23.98
CA ARG A 23 -6.93 -2.83 -23.20
C ARG A 23 -6.36 -1.57 -22.56
N THR A 24 -6.32 -0.43 -23.26
CA THR A 24 -5.82 0.83 -22.68
C THR A 24 -6.73 1.33 -21.58
N ASN A 25 -8.03 1.23 -21.73
CA ASN A 25 -9.00 1.62 -20.69
C ASN A 25 -8.91 0.71 -19.46
N SER A 26 -8.74 -0.60 -19.63
CA SER A 26 -8.60 -1.53 -18.51
C SER A 26 -7.30 -1.30 -17.73
N LEU A 27 -6.20 -0.98 -18.41
CA LEU A 27 -4.93 -0.64 -17.75
C LEU A 27 -5.02 0.70 -17.01
N ALA A 28 -5.66 1.71 -17.59
CA ALA A 28 -5.88 2.99 -16.92
C ALA A 28 -6.76 2.84 -15.68
N MET A 29 -7.82 2.04 -15.75
CA MET A 29 -8.69 1.75 -14.60
C MET A 29 -7.94 0.96 -13.52
N ALA A 30 -7.14 -0.04 -13.90
CA ALA A 30 -6.33 -0.80 -12.96
C ALA A 30 -5.28 0.08 -12.26
N SER A 31 -4.63 0.99 -12.97
CA SER A 31 -3.67 1.93 -12.38
C SER A 31 -4.33 2.90 -11.39
N SER A 32 -5.52 3.42 -11.70
CA SER A 32 -6.24 4.32 -10.80
C SER A 32 -6.71 3.61 -9.52
N LEU A 33 -7.17 2.37 -9.63
CA LEU A 33 -7.54 1.56 -8.46
C LEU A 33 -6.33 1.26 -7.57
N LEU A 34 -5.19 0.91 -8.17
CA LEU A 34 -3.96 0.67 -7.41
C LEU A 34 -3.47 1.94 -6.70
N SER A 35 -3.55 3.10 -7.36
CA SER A 35 -3.20 4.39 -6.73
C SER A 35 -4.12 4.71 -5.54
N GLN A 36 -5.42 4.48 -5.67
CA GLN A 36 -6.36 4.68 -4.56
C GLN A 36 -6.08 3.73 -3.39
N GLU A 37 -5.83 2.45 -3.67
CA GLU A 37 -5.47 1.47 -2.63
C GLU A 37 -4.15 1.80 -1.94
N GLU A 38 -3.17 2.32 -2.69
CA GLU A 38 -1.90 2.78 -2.14
C GLU A 38 -2.08 3.98 -1.21
N GLU A 39 -2.91 4.96 -1.59
CA GLU A 39 -3.25 6.11 -0.74
C GLU A 39 -3.95 5.67 0.55
N GLU A 40 -4.90 4.72 0.47
CA GLU A 40 -5.58 4.16 1.64
C GLU A 40 -4.61 3.42 2.57
N LEU A 41 -3.67 2.64 2.02
CA LEU A 41 -2.64 1.97 2.80
C LEU A 41 -1.68 2.97 3.46
N GLN A 42 -1.26 4.01 2.74
CA GLN A 42 -0.42 5.08 3.30
C GLN A 42 -1.13 5.82 4.44
N ALA A 43 -2.44 6.05 4.33
CA ALA A 43 -3.23 6.62 5.39
C ALA A 43 -3.26 5.73 6.65
N LEU A 44 -3.43 4.42 6.49
CA LEU A 44 -3.38 3.46 7.59
C LEU A 44 -2.00 3.40 8.26
N PHE A 45 -0.90 3.38 7.47
CA PHE A 45 0.44 3.45 8.03
C PHE A 45 0.67 4.75 8.81
N SER A 46 0.21 5.88 8.29
CA SER A 46 0.31 7.18 8.97
C SER A 46 -0.48 7.18 10.28
N GLN A 47 -1.68 6.65 10.29
CA GLN A 47 -2.51 6.50 11.49
C GLN A 47 -1.86 5.59 12.54
N ARG A 48 -1.27 4.46 12.11
CA ARG A 48 -0.51 3.57 12.99
C ARG A 48 0.67 4.29 13.65
N PHE A 49 1.45 5.04 12.88
CA PHE A 49 2.56 5.80 13.42
C PHE A 49 2.13 6.91 14.37
N GLN A 50 0.98 7.54 14.14
CA GLN A 50 0.40 8.51 15.06
C GLN A 50 0.02 7.86 16.39
N VAL A 51 -0.70 6.75 16.39
CA VAL A 51 -1.09 6.03 17.61
C VAL A 51 0.13 5.51 18.36
N ALA A 52 1.16 5.01 17.64
CA ALA A 52 2.43 4.63 18.24
C ALA A 52 3.16 5.83 18.88
N GLY A 53 3.05 7.03 18.31
CA GLY A 53 3.55 8.28 18.89
C GLY A 53 2.81 8.69 20.18
N GLU A 54 1.50 8.54 20.19
CA GLU A 54 0.70 8.73 21.41
C GLU A 54 1.10 7.74 22.50
N LEU A 55 1.31 6.47 22.15
CA LEU A 55 1.79 5.43 23.06
C LEU A 55 3.17 5.78 23.62
N ALA A 56 4.11 6.18 22.76
CA ALA A 56 5.46 6.56 23.19
C ALA A 56 5.44 7.75 24.16
N THR A 57 4.55 8.71 23.92
CA THR A 57 4.41 9.90 24.78
C THR A 57 3.79 9.54 26.13
N ARG A 58 2.69 8.78 26.15
CA ARG A 58 2.01 8.40 27.40
C ARG A 58 2.86 7.45 28.26
N SER A 59 3.58 6.52 27.62
CA SER A 59 4.46 5.60 28.34
C SER A 59 5.80 6.21 28.76
N GLY A 60 6.19 7.35 28.15
CA GLY A 60 7.50 7.97 28.36
C GLY A 60 8.63 7.21 27.64
N ASP A 61 8.34 6.40 26.62
CA ASP A 61 9.31 5.56 25.93
C ASP A 61 10.13 6.36 24.90
N ARG A 62 11.33 6.78 25.29
CA ARG A 62 12.26 7.53 24.44
C ARG A 62 12.78 6.71 23.25
N ALA A 63 12.91 5.39 23.40
CA ALA A 63 13.40 4.53 22.33
C ALA A 63 12.36 4.47 21.19
N LEU A 64 11.07 4.31 21.51
CA LEU A 64 9.99 4.36 20.54
C LEU A 64 9.88 5.74 19.90
N GLN A 65 9.99 6.83 20.67
CA GLN A 65 10.01 8.19 20.13
C GLN A 65 11.13 8.41 19.12
N SER A 66 12.35 7.91 19.41
CA SER A 66 13.49 8.00 18.52
C SER A 66 13.26 7.24 17.21
N ILE A 67 12.66 6.04 17.25
CA ILE A 67 12.32 5.27 16.05
C ILE A 67 11.30 6.02 15.19
N LEU A 68 10.29 6.63 15.81
CA LEU A 68 9.20 7.33 15.12
C LEU A 68 9.61 8.70 14.56
N SER A 69 10.63 9.34 15.12
CA SER A 69 11.14 10.64 14.65
C SER A 69 12.14 10.51 13.49
N ALA A 70 12.61 9.29 13.18
CA ALA A 70 13.55 9.06 12.08
C ALA A 70 12.93 9.45 10.71
N PRO A 71 13.70 10.05 9.80
CA PRO A 71 13.21 10.39 8.47
C PRO A 71 12.77 9.15 7.70
N ARG A 72 11.61 9.23 7.04
CA ARG A 72 10.99 8.14 6.26
C ARG A 72 10.83 8.58 4.81
N THR A 73 11.94 8.75 4.12
CA THR A 73 12.00 9.31 2.77
C THR A 73 11.84 8.27 1.66
N SER A 74 11.84 6.99 1.98
CA SER A 74 11.67 5.90 1.02
C SER A 74 10.74 4.81 1.56
N GLU A 75 10.18 4.00 0.66
CA GLU A 75 9.34 2.84 1.00
C GLU A 75 10.10 1.85 1.92
N GLU A 76 11.39 1.64 1.64
CA GLU A 76 12.27 0.80 2.47
C GLU A 76 12.45 1.39 3.87
N ALA A 77 12.64 2.71 4.00
CA ALA A 77 12.76 3.39 5.28
C ALA A 77 11.46 3.32 6.10
N VAL A 78 10.29 3.39 5.45
CA VAL A 78 8.98 3.19 6.09
C VAL A 78 8.85 1.76 6.61
N GLY A 79 9.18 0.75 5.80
CA GLY A 79 9.17 -0.66 6.19
C GLY A 79 10.10 -0.97 7.35
N ALA A 80 11.33 -0.43 7.34
CA ALA A 80 12.29 -0.59 8.42
C ALA A 80 11.85 0.11 9.72
N ALA A 81 11.21 1.28 9.62
CA ALA A 81 10.64 1.98 10.77
C ALA A 81 9.44 1.22 11.36
N TYR A 82 8.60 0.65 10.49
CA TYR A 82 7.48 -0.20 10.89
C TYR A 82 7.99 -1.40 11.72
N ALA A 83 8.91 -2.20 11.18
CA ALA A 83 9.42 -3.39 11.85
C ALA A 83 10.09 -3.08 13.20
N ARG A 84 10.89 -2.00 13.25
CA ARG A 84 11.55 -1.57 14.51
C ARG A 84 10.54 -1.07 15.55
N SER A 85 9.53 -0.30 15.12
CA SER A 85 8.49 0.18 16.02
C SER A 85 7.64 -0.97 16.55
N ASP A 86 7.31 -1.95 15.71
CA ASP A 86 6.54 -3.13 16.09
C ASP A 86 7.27 -3.96 17.17
N GLN A 87 8.55 -4.23 16.95
CA GLN A 87 9.37 -4.92 17.93
C GLN A 87 9.45 -4.17 19.27
N ARG A 88 9.60 -2.83 19.22
CA ARG A 88 9.65 -2.01 20.45
C ARG A 88 8.30 -1.94 21.16
N ILE A 89 7.20 -1.84 20.42
CA ILE A 89 5.83 -1.86 20.96
C ILE A 89 5.55 -3.17 21.69
N ALA A 90 5.90 -4.32 21.09
CA ALA A 90 5.75 -5.63 21.74
C ALA A 90 6.61 -5.78 23.01
N GLN A 91 7.80 -5.20 23.03
CA GLN A 91 8.65 -5.16 24.22
C GLN A 91 8.05 -4.25 25.30
N LEU A 92 7.63 -3.04 24.93
CA LEU A 92 7.01 -2.07 25.82
C LEU A 92 5.74 -2.64 26.49
N GLN A 93 4.90 -3.35 25.73
CA GLN A 93 3.72 -4.01 26.28
C GLN A 93 4.07 -4.98 27.42
N ARG A 94 5.13 -5.79 27.20
CA ARG A 94 5.63 -6.73 28.24
C ARG A 94 6.19 -6.01 29.47
N GLU A 95 6.92 -4.91 29.27
CA GLU A 95 7.48 -4.09 30.35
C GLU A 95 6.38 -3.43 31.18
N LEU A 96 5.35 -2.84 30.52
CA LEU A 96 4.22 -2.21 31.19
C LEU A 96 3.34 -3.24 31.94
N ALA A 97 3.15 -4.43 31.37
CA ALA A 97 2.43 -5.51 32.05
C ALA A 97 3.15 -5.95 33.34
N LYS A 98 4.48 -6.10 33.30
CA LYS A 98 5.29 -6.44 34.50
C LYS A 98 5.22 -5.37 35.60
N ASN A 99 5.11 -4.11 35.18
CA ASN A 99 5.09 -2.97 36.10
C ASN A 99 3.66 -2.56 36.56
N GLY A 100 2.62 -3.29 36.12
CA GLY A 100 1.24 -3.00 36.47
C GLY A 100 0.68 -1.71 35.84
N ARG A 101 1.36 -1.16 34.82
CA ARG A 101 0.98 0.11 34.16
C ARG A 101 0.29 -0.08 32.79
N LEU A 102 -0.01 -1.32 32.43
CA LEU A 102 -0.60 -1.61 31.12
C LEU A 102 -1.97 -0.95 30.94
N GLU A 103 -2.77 -0.89 31.99
CA GLU A 103 -4.12 -0.30 31.96
C GLU A 103 -4.12 1.19 31.55
N GLU A 104 -3.05 1.93 31.89
CA GLU A 104 -2.91 3.36 31.56
C GLU A 104 -2.91 3.63 30.04
N VAL A 105 -2.54 2.65 29.23
CA VAL A 105 -2.35 2.76 27.77
C VAL A 105 -3.01 1.63 26.99
N GLN A 106 -3.85 0.84 27.63
CA GLN A 106 -4.47 -0.33 27.00
C GLN A 106 -5.35 0.05 25.79
N ASP A 107 -6.01 1.19 25.85
CA ASP A 107 -6.79 1.75 24.74
C ASP A 107 -5.95 1.94 23.48
N LEU A 108 -4.69 2.35 23.63
CA LEU A 108 -3.77 2.56 22.52
C LEU A 108 -3.30 1.23 21.90
N PHE A 109 -3.08 0.19 22.71
CA PHE A 109 -2.76 -1.14 22.19
C PHE A 109 -3.92 -1.75 21.41
N VAL A 110 -5.16 -1.58 21.89
CA VAL A 110 -6.36 -2.03 21.16
C VAL A 110 -6.50 -1.30 19.83
N ARG A 111 -6.29 0.03 19.80
CA ARG A 111 -6.33 0.82 18.57
C ARG A 111 -5.22 0.40 17.60
N LEU A 112 -3.99 0.16 18.08
CA LEU A 112 -2.89 -0.33 17.25
C LEU A 112 -3.21 -1.68 16.62
N SER A 113 -3.70 -2.64 17.42
CA SER A 113 -4.08 -3.96 16.92
C SER A 113 -5.16 -3.86 15.83
N ALA A 114 -6.18 -3.04 16.03
CA ALA A 114 -7.23 -2.86 15.02
C ALA A 114 -6.69 -2.28 13.70
N ILE A 115 -5.77 -1.30 13.77
CA ILE A 115 -5.14 -0.74 12.56
C ILE A 115 -4.24 -1.78 11.88
N GLU A 116 -3.50 -2.57 12.65
CA GLU A 116 -2.62 -3.63 12.12
C GLU A 116 -3.41 -4.71 11.41
N ASP A 117 -4.53 -5.15 11.99
CA ASP A 117 -5.45 -6.10 11.35
C ASP A 117 -5.98 -5.57 10.01
N GLU A 118 -6.31 -4.28 9.94
CA GLU A 118 -6.78 -3.63 8.73
C GLU A 118 -5.66 -3.52 7.68
N ILE A 119 -4.44 -3.17 8.08
CA ILE A 119 -3.27 -3.16 7.20
C ILE A 119 -3.03 -4.55 6.60
N VAL A 120 -3.02 -5.59 7.43
CA VAL A 120 -2.81 -6.98 6.97
C VAL A 120 -3.91 -7.41 6.00
N ALA A 121 -5.17 -7.11 6.30
CA ALA A 121 -6.30 -7.45 5.45
C ALA A 121 -6.24 -6.77 4.05
N ARG A 122 -5.70 -5.55 3.96
CA ARG A 122 -5.61 -4.80 2.71
C ARG A 122 -4.31 -5.02 1.95
N TYR A 123 -3.20 -5.25 2.65
CA TYR A 123 -1.87 -5.33 2.04
C TYR A 123 -1.69 -6.53 1.11
N ALA A 124 -2.13 -7.72 1.52
CA ALA A 124 -1.98 -8.92 0.70
C ALA A 124 -2.78 -8.87 -0.63
N PRO A 125 -4.08 -8.44 -0.64
CA PRO A 125 -4.81 -8.23 -1.88
C PRO A 125 -4.20 -7.15 -2.77
N TYR A 126 -3.71 -6.04 -2.20
CA TYR A 126 -3.03 -4.98 -2.92
C TYR A 126 -1.77 -5.50 -3.63
N GLN A 127 -0.90 -6.22 -2.94
CA GLN A 127 0.31 -6.81 -3.51
C GLN A 127 -0.01 -7.75 -4.69
N SER A 128 -1.00 -8.62 -4.52
CA SER A 128 -1.43 -9.52 -5.59
C SER A 128 -1.91 -8.77 -6.84
N ARG A 129 -2.70 -7.69 -6.66
CA ARG A 129 -3.17 -6.84 -7.77
C ARG A 129 -2.03 -6.06 -8.41
N ARG A 130 -1.11 -5.50 -7.62
CA ARG A 130 0.09 -4.79 -8.09
C ARG A 130 0.96 -5.69 -8.97
N GLU A 131 1.23 -6.90 -8.53
CA GLU A 131 1.97 -7.89 -9.32
C GLU A 131 1.24 -8.29 -10.60
N GLY A 132 -0.06 -8.52 -10.53
CA GLY A 132 -0.89 -8.80 -11.71
C GLY A 132 -0.85 -7.66 -12.73
N TYR A 133 -0.95 -6.42 -12.27
CA TYR A 133 -0.82 -5.23 -13.11
C TYR A 133 0.56 -5.14 -13.75
N GLN A 134 1.65 -5.31 -12.99
CA GLN A 134 3.01 -5.26 -13.51
C GLN A 134 3.26 -6.32 -14.59
N ARG A 135 2.74 -7.54 -14.40
CA ARG A 135 2.83 -8.61 -15.42
C ARG A 135 2.04 -8.29 -16.70
N SER A 136 0.97 -7.50 -16.60
CA SER A 136 0.16 -7.10 -17.75
C SER A 136 0.78 -5.97 -18.57
N LEU A 137 1.76 -5.24 -18.02
CA LEU A 137 2.47 -4.17 -18.71
C LEU A 137 3.41 -4.74 -19.79
N THR A 138 3.33 -4.19 -21.00
CA THR A 138 4.31 -4.48 -22.04
C THR A 138 5.50 -3.50 -21.96
N PRO A 139 6.66 -3.83 -22.59
CA PRO A 139 7.80 -2.90 -22.66
C PRO A 139 7.48 -1.53 -23.27
N ARG A 140 6.42 -1.43 -24.09
CA ARG A 140 5.94 -0.17 -24.66
C ARG A 140 5.15 0.67 -23.63
N ASP A 141 4.38 0.03 -22.78
CA ASP A 141 3.59 0.68 -21.72
C ASP A 141 4.52 1.28 -20.68
N ILE A 142 5.59 0.57 -20.31
CA ILE A 142 6.62 1.02 -19.37
C ILE A 142 7.33 2.29 -19.88
N LYS A 143 7.69 2.35 -21.17
CA LYS A 143 8.34 3.53 -21.77
C LYS A 143 7.42 4.76 -21.84
N ARG A 144 6.11 4.59 -21.83
CA ARG A 144 5.13 5.69 -21.85
C ARG A 144 4.92 6.30 -20.47
N GLY A 145 4.87 5.46 -19.41
CA GLY A 145 4.75 5.93 -18.02
C GLY A 145 5.98 6.71 -17.52
N ALA A 146 7.17 6.41 -18.04
CA ALA A 146 8.40 7.12 -17.68
C ALA A 146 8.54 8.54 -18.29
N ARG A 147 7.56 9.01 -19.09
CA ARG A 147 7.55 10.32 -19.74
C ARG A 147 6.48 11.29 -19.21
N GLN A 148 5.75 10.89 -18.18
CA GLN A 148 4.80 11.70 -17.43
C GLN A 148 5.36 12.00 -16.03
#